data_ba833a8a01916239a3b13237c6048bff
#
_entry.id   ba833a8a01916239a3b13237c6048bff
#
_cell.length_a   1.000
_cell.length_b   1.000
_cell.length_c   1.000
_cell.angle_alpha   90.00
_cell.angle_beta   90.00
_cell.angle_gamma   90.00
#
_symmetry.space_group_name_H-M   'P 1'
#
loop_
_entity.id
_entity.type
_entity.pdbx_description
1 polymer ?
#
loop_
_entity_poly.entity_id
_entity_poly.type
_entity_poly.pdbx_seq_one_letter_code
_entity_poly.pdbx_strand_id
1 'polypeptide(L)' 'MLPRDPVMLLSYVNTQLRDRDARLDALCDREETDRDALCAALREIGYEYDAAQNRFV' A
#
# COMPACT_ATOMS: atom_id res chain seq x y z
N MET A 1 -0.95 8.12 -9.28
CA MET A 1 -0.56 6.92 -10.00
C MET A 1 0.51 6.15 -9.24
N LEU A 2 0.33 4.84 -9.09
CA LEU A 2 1.24 4.05 -8.28
C LEU A 2 2.53 3.68 -9.01
N PRO A 3 3.67 3.68 -8.31
CA PRO A 3 4.91 3.19 -8.89
C PRO A 3 4.79 1.71 -9.27
N ARG A 4 5.50 1.28 -10.29
CA ARG A 4 5.51 -0.12 -10.72
C ARG A 4 6.56 -0.96 -10.00
N ASP A 5 7.66 -0.33 -9.60
CA ASP A 5 8.72 -1.03 -8.87
C ASP A 5 8.22 -1.34 -7.44
N PRO A 6 8.25 -2.62 -7.01
CA PRO A 6 7.74 -2.98 -5.69
C PRO A 6 8.38 -2.22 -4.54
N VAL A 7 9.68 -1.94 -4.61
CA VAL A 7 10.36 -1.20 -3.54
C VAL A 7 9.86 0.24 -3.49
N MET A 8 9.72 0.87 -4.64
CA MET A 8 9.19 2.23 -4.71
C MET A 8 7.71 2.26 -4.33
N LEU A 9 6.96 1.23 -4.72
CA LEU A 9 5.56 1.10 -4.37
C LEU A 9 5.40 1.01 -2.85
N LEU A 10 6.22 0.21 -2.19
CA LEU A 10 6.20 0.09 -0.73
C LEU A 10 6.40 1.44 -0.06
N SER A 11 7.42 2.18 -0.50
CA SER A 11 7.73 3.48 0.08
C SER A 11 6.58 4.46 -0.13
N TYR A 12 6.05 4.50 -1.35
CA TYR A 12 4.94 5.40 -1.68
C TYR A 12 3.70 5.08 -0.85
N VAL A 13 3.32 3.80 -0.81
CA VAL A 13 2.11 3.38 -0.10
C VAL A 13 2.22 3.66 1.39
N ASN A 14 3.35 3.32 2.02
CA ASN A 14 3.52 3.57 3.45
C ASN A 14 3.52 5.06 3.76
N THR A 15 4.07 5.89 2.88
CA THR A 15 4.02 7.34 3.05
C THR A 15 2.58 7.86 3.00
N GLN A 16 1.79 7.37 2.05
CA GLN A 16 0.40 7.79 1.93
C GLN A 16 -0.43 7.34 3.13
N LEU A 17 -0.20 6.11 3.61
CA LEU A 17 -0.91 5.60 4.79
C LEU A 17 -0.54 6.38 6.04
N ARG A 18 0.70 6.86 6.13
CA ARG A 18 1.12 7.66 7.26
C ARG A 18 0.54 9.08 7.23
N ASP A 19 0.52 9.68 6.05
CA ASP A 19 0.25 11.11 5.93
C ASP A 19 -1.17 11.47 5.47
N ARG A 20 -1.85 10.58 4.74
CA ARG A 20 -3.12 10.92 4.10
C ARG A 20 -4.25 9.94 4.37
N ASP A 21 -4.00 8.66 4.24
CA ASP A 21 -5.07 7.66 4.26
C ASP A 21 -5.09 6.92 5.59
N ALA A 22 -6.25 6.93 6.25
CA ALA A 22 -6.36 6.32 7.57
C ALA A 22 -6.35 4.79 7.50
N ARG A 23 -6.53 4.22 6.31
CA ARG A 23 -6.53 2.77 6.12
C ARG A 23 -6.32 2.43 4.65
N LEU A 24 -5.98 1.18 4.41
CA LEU A 24 -5.63 0.73 3.06
C LEU A 24 -6.79 0.86 2.07
N ASP A 25 -8.02 0.57 2.51
CA ASP A 25 -9.18 0.68 1.62
C ASP A 25 -9.34 2.10 1.09
N ALA A 26 -9.14 3.10 1.93
CA ALA A 26 -9.23 4.49 1.52
C ALA A 26 -8.17 4.84 0.48
N LEU A 27 -6.95 4.34 0.65
CA LEU A 27 -5.88 4.55 -0.31
C LEU A 27 -6.23 3.91 -1.66
N CYS A 28 -6.72 2.68 -1.63
CA CYS A 28 -7.06 1.96 -2.86
C CYS A 28 -8.19 2.65 -3.61
N ASP A 29 -9.19 3.17 -2.89
CA ASP A 29 -10.27 3.92 -3.52
C ASP A 29 -9.76 5.19 -4.18
N ARG A 30 -8.90 5.93 -3.48
CA ARG A 30 -8.37 7.18 -4.01
C ARG A 30 -7.46 6.96 -5.22
N GLU A 31 -6.66 5.90 -5.20
CA GLU A 31 -5.76 5.58 -6.30
C GLU A 31 -6.42 4.75 -7.39
N GLU A 32 -7.69 4.39 -7.20
CA GLU A 32 -8.44 3.57 -8.14
C GLU A 32 -7.70 2.27 -8.48
N THR A 33 -7.21 1.61 -7.45
CA THR A 33 -6.46 0.36 -7.61
C THR A 33 -7.12 -0.76 -6.83
N ASP A 34 -6.94 -2.00 -7.31
CA ASP A 34 -7.47 -3.16 -6.63
C ASP A 34 -6.60 -3.51 -5.41
N ARG A 35 -7.26 -3.63 -4.26
CA ARG A 35 -6.56 -3.93 -3.01
C ARG A 35 -5.79 -5.25 -3.07
N ASP A 36 -6.43 -6.28 -3.64
CA ASP A 36 -5.78 -7.60 -3.72
C ASP A 36 -4.54 -7.57 -4.60
N ALA A 37 -4.61 -6.83 -5.71
CA ALA A 37 -3.46 -6.69 -6.60
C ALA A 37 -2.32 -5.94 -5.93
N LEU A 38 -2.64 -4.89 -5.19
CA LEU A 38 -1.63 -4.12 -4.46
C LEU A 38 -0.96 -4.98 -3.40
N CYS A 39 -1.76 -5.70 -2.62
CA CYS A 39 -1.23 -6.58 -1.57
C CYS A 39 -0.37 -7.69 -2.15
N ALA A 40 -0.77 -8.26 -3.29
CA ALA A 40 0.01 -9.31 -3.94
C ALA A 40 1.36 -8.78 -4.40
N ALA A 41 1.39 -7.57 -4.95
CA ALA A 41 2.65 -6.97 -5.43
C ALA A 41 3.63 -6.77 -4.27
N LEU A 42 3.16 -6.30 -3.12
CA LEU A 42 4.04 -6.07 -1.97
C LEU A 42 4.41 -7.36 -1.25
N ARG A 43 3.54 -8.38 -1.32
CA ARG A 43 3.88 -9.69 -0.76
C ARG A 43 5.06 -10.32 -1.49
N GLU A 44 5.22 -10.02 -2.77
CA GLU A 44 6.34 -10.57 -3.54
C GLU A 44 7.70 -10.13 -3.00
N ILE A 45 7.76 -9.00 -2.33
CA ILE A 45 8.99 -8.54 -1.68
C ILE A 45 8.94 -8.74 -0.16
N GLY A 46 7.99 -9.56 0.32
CA GLY A 46 7.93 -9.97 1.71
C GLY A 46 7.20 -9.03 2.65
N TYR A 47 6.33 -8.17 2.14
CA TYR A 47 5.59 -7.22 2.97
C TYR A 47 4.10 -7.48 2.95
N GLU A 48 3.46 -7.37 4.12
CA GLU A 48 2.02 -7.53 4.27
C GLU A 48 1.45 -6.36 5.05
N TYR A 49 0.18 -6.06 4.79
CA TYR A 49 -0.49 -4.94 5.46
C TYR A 49 -0.78 -5.28 6.92
N ASP A 50 -0.35 -4.40 7.81
CA ASP A 50 -0.66 -4.49 9.25
C ASP A 50 -1.67 -3.40 9.58
N ALA A 51 -2.92 -3.80 9.80
CA ALA A 51 -4.00 -2.85 10.05
C ALA A 51 -3.83 -2.13 11.38
N ALA A 52 -3.21 -2.77 12.36
CA ALA A 52 -3.01 -2.14 13.67
C ALA A 52 -2.07 -0.95 13.57
N GLN A 53 -1.06 -1.03 12.69
CA GLN A 53 -0.10 0.04 12.47
C GLN A 53 -0.42 0.89 11.25
N ASN A 54 -1.38 0.47 10.45
CA ASN A 54 -1.75 1.11 9.18
C ASN A 54 -0.53 1.27 8.26
N ARG A 55 0.19 0.17 8.05
CA ARG A 55 1.36 0.17 7.18
C ARG A 55 1.69 -1.24 6.75
N PHE A 56 2.49 -1.35 5.69
CA PHE A 56 3.04 -2.64 5.29
C PHE A 56 4.33 -2.93 6.05
N VAL A 57 4.43 -4.14 6.56
CA VAL A 57 5.57 -4.58 7.38
C VAL A 57 6.10 -5.93 6.91
#